data_3bbe3e3ae1cceaabed4073082c927c9b
#
_entry.id   3bbe3e3ae1cceaabed4073082c927c9b
#
_cell.length_a   1.000
_cell.length_b   1.000
_cell.length_c   1.000
_cell.angle_alpha   90.00
_cell.angle_beta   90.00
_cell.angle_gamma   90.00
#
_symmetry.space_group_name_H-M   'P 1'
#
loop_
_entity.id
_entity.type
_entity.pdbx_description
1 polymer ?
#
loop_
_entity_poly.entity_id
_entity_poly.type
_entity_poly.pdbx_seq_one_letter_code
_entity_poly.pdbx_strand_id
1 'polypeptide(L)'
;MKLKQFAGPLIISFLFMGAGAFSVRAQNGYSRDGSQPIDDEYTKKIREYTTETFFNSPLTDYLPASPSVPTPKAVLGDVAGAPGKLPYAEEVYRYMRMLEKASPRVKVFSIGTTEEGREMIAVAIASESLLAKLDENRARLTKLADPRTINLNDTEADRLVDQSFPIYYITGTIHSPETGAPTALMELAYRLTVDESPYIKSIRDGMVTLITPVVEVDGRDRMVDIYNWHLAHPKDNWPPLMYWGHYVAHDNNRDAMGLSLKLTRNVLNTYIDWKAIVLHDLHESVPYLYDNTIGDQPYNAWVDPILTDEWQLIGWKNVSEMTKFGMPGVFAHGNFDTWSPGYLMFIAATHNGISRLYETFGNAGADTLTRTLSPDEYSRTWYRQNPPLPRAKWSQRNNNNYEETALLISLDYFNKNSKLFLKNFYLKAKRSIEKPKNEGPAAYVFPGDDPRAGNQASLLRLLQAQGCEIHRATAPFTITVKKKSTRREAPARTANPQTEPSPAAATATPSDAVPRASSSPSPSSSPAAAARTETETRTFPAGSYLVRMDQPYSRIADALLDYQYWSPRDPQQNVYDDTGWTFGELGNVQVVRVTDVKVLSASMERINGDVRSPGGVNGTG
;
A
#
# COMPACT_ATOMS: atom_id res chain seq x y z
N MET A 1 22.61 38.26 -69.32
CA MET A 1 23.78 37.37 -69.35
C MET A 1 23.31 35.95 -69.11
N LYS A 2 23.65 35.02 -70.00
CA LYS A 2 22.97 33.72 -70.24
C LYS A 2 23.19 32.68 -69.16
N LEU A 3 22.09 32.09 -68.64
CA LEU A 3 22.10 30.80 -67.93
C LEU A 3 22.36 29.67 -68.94
N LYS A 4 23.31 28.76 -68.64
CA LYS A 4 23.42 27.50 -69.33
C LYS A 4 22.88 26.38 -68.39
N GLN A 5 21.87 25.68 -68.90
CA GLN A 5 21.36 24.42 -68.36
C GLN A 5 22.36 23.29 -68.69
N PHE A 6 22.66 22.45 -67.72
CA PHE A 6 23.24 21.11 -67.95
C PHE A 6 22.24 20.07 -67.39
N ALA A 7 21.72 19.29 -68.30
CA ALA A 7 20.98 18.08 -68.00
C ALA A 7 21.93 16.86 -68.01
N GLY A 8 22.00 16.10 -66.94
CA GLY A 8 22.67 14.81 -66.88
C GLY A 8 21.68 13.72 -66.46
N PRO A 9 21.79 12.50 -66.98
CA PRO A 9 20.77 11.47 -66.80
C PRO A 9 20.84 10.83 -65.40
N LEU A 10 19.63 10.68 -64.81
CA LEU A 10 19.41 10.00 -63.53
C LEU A 10 19.41 8.47 -63.76
N ILE A 11 20.42 7.77 -63.27
CA ILE A 11 20.44 6.29 -63.22
C ILE A 11 19.74 5.88 -61.95
N ILE A 12 18.54 5.27 -62.09
CA ILE A 12 17.78 4.66 -60.96
C ILE A 12 18.34 3.25 -60.76
N SER A 13 19.17 3.08 -59.74
CA SER A 13 19.58 1.73 -59.23
C SER A 13 18.51 1.23 -58.27
N PHE A 14 17.73 0.23 -58.66
CA PHE A 14 16.90 -0.55 -57.74
C PHE A 14 17.82 -1.42 -56.86
N LEU A 15 17.99 -1.04 -55.60
CA LEU A 15 18.53 -1.92 -54.55
C LEU A 15 17.42 -2.80 -54.01
N PHE A 16 17.48 -4.09 -54.24
CA PHE A 16 16.75 -5.11 -53.53
C PHE A 16 17.19 -5.06 -52.06
N MET A 17 16.40 -4.46 -51.18
CA MET A 17 16.56 -4.67 -49.73
C MET A 17 15.97 -6.03 -49.37
N GLY A 18 16.85 -6.96 -49.04
CA GLY A 18 16.49 -8.20 -48.39
C GLY A 18 15.77 -7.92 -47.09
N ALA A 19 14.72 -8.69 -46.83
CA ALA A 19 13.99 -8.69 -45.56
C ALA A 19 14.95 -9.12 -44.44
N GLY A 20 15.72 -8.18 -43.90
CA GLY A 20 16.40 -8.34 -42.63
C GLY A 20 15.38 -8.34 -41.52
N ALA A 21 15.26 -9.45 -40.82
CA ALA A 21 14.53 -9.52 -39.57
C ALA A 21 15.02 -8.39 -38.65
N PHE A 22 14.20 -7.36 -38.46
CA PHE A 22 14.43 -6.37 -37.42
C PHE A 22 14.31 -7.09 -36.08
N SER A 23 15.46 -7.49 -35.51
CA SER A 23 15.52 -7.80 -34.10
C SER A 23 15.17 -6.52 -33.35
N VAL A 24 13.98 -6.47 -32.77
CA VAL A 24 13.59 -5.44 -31.82
C VAL A 24 14.61 -5.50 -30.69
N ARG A 25 15.59 -4.60 -30.70
CA ARG A 25 16.52 -4.43 -29.58
C ARG A 25 15.66 -4.16 -28.34
N ALA A 26 15.90 -4.97 -27.30
CA ALA A 26 15.26 -4.87 -26.00
C ALA A 26 15.23 -3.41 -25.53
N GLN A 27 14.07 -2.76 -25.61
CA GLN A 27 13.85 -1.50 -24.97
C GLN A 27 13.79 -1.75 -23.45
N ASN A 28 14.60 -1.04 -22.70
CA ASN A 28 14.60 -0.99 -21.23
C ASN A 28 15.12 -2.23 -20.46
N GLY A 29 16.03 -3.02 -21.00
CA GLY A 29 16.67 -4.13 -20.27
C GLY A 29 15.79 -5.37 -20.04
N TYR A 30 14.58 -5.40 -20.60
CA TYR A 30 13.71 -6.59 -20.63
C TYR A 30 14.03 -7.43 -21.88
N SER A 31 14.32 -8.71 -21.67
CA SER A 31 14.43 -9.68 -22.75
C SER A 31 13.68 -10.96 -22.35
N ARG A 32 12.75 -11.38 -23.19
CA ARG A 32 12.11 -12.69 -23.07
C ARG A 32 13.14 -13.79 -23.33
N ASP A 33 13.03 -14.94 -22.65
CA ASP A 33 13.77 -16.12 -23.03
C ASP A 33 13.26 -16.65 -24.37
N GLY A 34 14.06 -16.51 -25.42
CA GLY A 34 13.69 -16.98 -26.76
C GLY A 34 13.62 -18.50 -26.90
N SER A 35 14.17 -19.26 -25.96
CA SER A 35 14.12 -20.73 -25.94
C SER A 35 12.86 -21.27 -25.25
N GLN A 36 12.20 -20.46 -24.39
CA GLN A 36 10.97 -20.85 -23.75
C GLN A 36 9.77 -20.62 -24.70
N PRO A 37 8.95 -21.66 -24.99
CA PRO A 37 7.76 -21.48 -25.79
C PRO A 37 6.75 -20.56 -25.09
N ILE A 38 5.88 -19.95 -25.89
CA ILE A 38 4.73 -19.19 -25.39
C ILE A 38 3.45 -20.02 -25.56
N ASP A 39 2.46 -19.76 -24.71
CA ASP A 39 1.09 -20.23 -24.93
C ASP A 39 0.44 -19.34 -25.99
N ASP A 40 0.45 -19.80 -27.25
CA ASP A 40 -0.04 -19.00 -28.38
C ASP A 40 -1.54 -18.67 -28.28
N GLU A 41 -2.35 -19.61 -27.78
CA GLU A 41 -3.80 -19.39 -27.61
C GLU A 41 -4.07 -18.35 -26.54
N TYR A 42 -3.44 -18.48 -25.38
CA TYR A 42 -3.57 -17.53 -24.28
C TYR A 42 -3.04 -16.16 -24.70
N THR A 43 -1.87 -16.12 -25.31
CA THR A 43 -1.23 -14.88 -25.81
C THR A 43 -2.11 -14.16 -26.84
N LYS A 44 -2.74 -14.90 -27.76
CA LYS A 44 -3.69 -14.33 -28.72
C LYS A 44 -4.87 -13.67 -28.02
N LYS A 45 -5.42 -14.30 -26.98
CA LYS A 45 -6.55 -13.74 -26.21
C LYS A 45 -6.15 -12.54 -25.35
N ILE A 46 -4.94 -12.51 -24.78
CA ILE A 46 -4.41 -11.30 -24.14
C ILE A 46 -4.53 -10.10 -25.08
N ARG A 47 -4.07 -10.27 -26.34
CA ARG A 47 -4.11 -9.21 -27.35
C ARG A 47 -5.53 -8.88 -27.81
N GLU A 48 -6.39 -9.88 -27.92
CA GLU A 48 -7.79 -9.70 -28.34
C GLU A 48 -8.60 -8.90 -27.32
N TYR A 49 -8.38 -9.14 -26.02
CA TYR A 49 -9.12 -8.48 -24.94
C TYR A 49 -8.47 -7.16 -24.48
N THR A 50 -7.22 -6.90 -24.89
CA THR A 50 -6.58 -5.59 -24.75
C THR A 50 -7.17 -4.65 -25.79
N THR A 51 -7.84 -3.60 -25.33
CA THR A 51 -8.67 -2.75 -26.22
C THR A 51 -7.85 -1.83 -27.13
N GLU A 52 -6.64 -1.48 -26.70
CA GLU A 52 -5.65 -0.71 -27.49
C GLU A 52 -4.25 -1.26 -27.16
N THR A 53 -3.38 -1.34 -28.16
CA THR A 53 -2.04 -1.96 -28.00
C THR A 53 -1.17 -1.29 -26.94
N PHE A 54 -1.36 0.00 -26.71
CA PHE A 54 -0.64 0.76 -25.69
C PHE A 54 -1.20 0.58 -24.26
N PHE A 55 -2.28 -0.17 -24.08
CA PHE A 55 -2.74 -0.63 -22.76
C PHE A 55 -2.07 -1.94 -22.34
N ASN A 56 -0.88 -2.21 -22.86
CA ASN A 56 -0.07 -3.37 -22.52
C ASN A 56 1.42 -3.02 -22.58
N SER A 57 2.26 -3.92 -22.12
CA SER A 57 3.71 -3.79 -22.13
C SER A 57 4.39 -5.06 -22.62
N PRO A 58 5.67 -5.02 -22.99
CA PRO A 58 6.46 -6.22 -23.31
C PRO A 58 6.58 -7.23 -22.16
N LEU A 59 6.24 -6.85 -20.94
CA LEU A 59 6.25 -7.74 -19.77
C LEU A 59 5.01 -8.65 -19.74
N THR A 60 3.89 -8.20 -20.34
CA THR A 60 2.57 -8.85 -20.19
C THR A 60 1.86 -9.15 -21.52
N ASP A 61 2.48 -8.85 -22.67
CA ASP A 61 1.89 -9.05 -24.00
C ASP A 61 1.93 -10.51 -24.50
N TYR A 62 2.43 -11.43 -23.69
CA TYR A 62 2.50 -12.87 -23.93
C TYR A 62 2.33 -13.63 -22.61
N LEU A 63 2.07 -14.94 -22.70
CA LEU A 63 2.19 -15.84 -21.56
C LEU A 63 3.20 -16.95 -21.87
N PRO A 64 4.21 -17.23 -20.99
CA PRO A 64 5.11 -18.35 -21.20
C PRO A 64 4.34 -19.67 -21.06
N ALA A 65 4.65 -20.66 -21.92
CA ALA A 65 4.08 -21.97 -21.81
C ALA A 65 4.81 -22.84 -20.78
N SER A 66 4.07 -23.72 -20.13
CA SER A 66 4.61 -24.78 -19.28
C SER A 66 3.92 -26.11 -19.61
N PRO A 67 4.66 -27.22 -19.71
CA PRO A 67 4.05 -28.52 -19.92
C PRO A 67 3.40 -29.10 -18.66
N SER A 68 3.72 -28.60 -17.49
CA SER A 68 3.31 -29.16 -16.19
C SER A 68 2.50 -28.22 -15.30
N VAL A 69 2.68 -26.91 -15.46
CA VAL A 69 1.99 -25.92 -14.64
C VAL A 69 0.77 -25.37 -15.38
N PRO A 70 -0.44 -25.50 -14.84
CA PRO A 70 -1.64 -25.03 -15.49
C PRO A 70 -1.73 -23.50 -15.49
N THR A 71 -2.20 -22.92 -16.61
CA THR A 71 -2.51 -21.48 -16.67
C THR A 71 -3.82 -21.18 -15.94
N PRO A 72 -4.14 -19.89 -15.64
CA PRO A 72 -5.42 -19.50 -15.04
C PRO A 72 -6.65 -20.01 -15.82
N LYS A 73 -6.52 -20.26 -17.12
CA LYS A 73 -7.57 -20.83 -17.98
C LYS A 73 -8.12 -22.15 -17.44
N ALA A 74 -7.32 -22.94 -16.74
CA ALA A 74 -7.75 -24.23 -16.17
C ALA A 74 -8.92 -24.09 -15.18
N VAL A 75 -9.07 -22.93 -14.56
CA VAL A 75 -10.14 -22.63 -13.60
C VAL A 75 -11.14 -21.65 -14.20
N LEU A 76 -10.67 -20.62 -14.89
CA LEU A 76 -11.52 -19.55 -15.43
C LEU A 76 -12.28 -19.97 -16.71
N GLY A 77 -11.82 -21.03 -17.40
CA GLY A 77 -12.32 -21.40 -18.73
C GLY A 77 -11.91 -20.44 -19.84
N ASP A 78 -11.27 -19.32 -19.49
CA ASP A 78 -10.69 -18.31 -20.38
C ASP A 78 -9.44 -17.71 -19.74
N VAL A 79 -8.79 -16.74 -20.41
CA VAL A 79 -7.63 -16.04 -19.87
C VAL A 79 -8.01 -15.12 -18.69
N ALA A 80 -7.06 -14.80 -17.82
CA ALA A 80 -7.26 -13.83 -16.77
C ALA A 80 -7.65 -12.46 -17.35
N GLY A 81 -8.63 -11.79 -16.74
CA GLY A 81 -9.17 -10.53 -17.24
C GLY A 81 -10.06 -10.66 -18.49
N ALA A 82 -10.52 -11.86 -18.85
CA ALA A 82 -11.47 -12.06 -19.95
C ALA A 82 -12.80 -11.35 -19.65
N PRO A 83 -13.42 -10.71 -20.65
CA PRO A 83 -14.73 -10.09 -20.50
C PRO A 83 -15.78 -11.08 -20.01
N GLY A 84 -16.65 -10.66 -19.10
CA GLY A 84 -17.71 -11.48 -18.55
C GLY A 84 -17.25 -12.56 -17.56
N LYS A 85 -15.99 -12.52 -17.08
CA LYS A 85 -15.42 -13.55 -16.18
C LYS A 85 -14.97 -12.97 -14.86
N LEU A 86 -15.75 -13.18 -13.81
CA LEU A 86 -15.37 -12.91 -12.42
C LEU A 86 -15.34 -14.22 -11.63
N PRO A 87 -14.16 -14.69 -11.16
CA PRO A 87 -14.09 -15.88 -10.33
C PRO A 87 -14.55 -15.62 -8.90
N TYR A 88 -15.18 -16.61 -8.28
CA TYR A 88 -15.36 -16.68 -6.84
C TYR A 88 -14.00 -16.82 -6.14
N ALA A 89 -13.95 -16.43 -4.87
CA ALA A 89 -12.73 -16.58 -4.08
C ALA A 89 -12.22 -18.04 -4.02
N GLU A 90 -13.15 -18.99 -3.91
CA GLU A 90 -12.81 -20.42 -3.94
C GLU A 90 -12.13 -20.85 -5.26
N GLU A 91 -12.54 -20.30 -6.39
CA GLU A 91 -11.93 -20.58 -7.69
C GLU A 91 -10.50 -20.05 -7.77
N VAL A 92 -10.27 -18.82 -7.27
CA VAL A 92 -8.94 -18.24 -7.15
C VAL A 92 -8.05 -19.10 -6.25
N TYR A 93 -8.56 -19.52 -5.10
CA TYR A 93 -7.82 -20.36 -4.14
C TYR A 93 -7.52 -21.75 -4.69
N ARG A 94 -8.48 -22.35 -5.39
CA ARG A 94 -8.28 -23.62 -6.09
C ARG A 94 -7.13 -23.50 -7.09
N TYR A 95 -7.08 -22.42 -7.85
CA TYR A 95 -5.98 -22.19 -8.78
C TYR A 95 -4.63 -22.06 -8.07
N MET A 96 -4.54 -21.29 -7.00
CA MET A 96 -3.29 -21.15 -6.25
C MET A 96 -2.79 -22.49 -5.70
N ARG A 97 -3.70 -23.34 -5.22
CA ARG A 97 -3.36 -24.71 -4.79
C ARG A 97 -2.97 -25.62 -5.96
N MET A 98 -3.51 -25.40 -7.15
CA MET A 98 -3.05 -26.10 -8.36
C MET A 98 -1.60 -25.71 -8.70
N LEU A 99 -1.23 -24.45 -8.57
CA LEU A 99 0.16 -24.00 -8.76
C LEU A 99 1.10 -24.64 -7.74
N GLU A 100 0.74 -24.66 -6.45
CA GLU A 100 1.53 -25.32 -5.39
C GLU A 100 1.76 -26.81 -5.70
N LYS A 101 0.70 -27.51 -6.12
CA LYS A 101 0.81 -28.94 -6.50
C LYS A 101 1.70 -29.18 -7.71
N ALA A 102 1.73 -28.21 -8.65
CA ALA A 102 2.45 -28.32 -9.91
C ALA A 102 3.90 -27.83 -9.84
N SER A 103 4.29 -27.06 -8.79
CA SER A 103 5.62 -26.45 -8.72
C SER A 103 6.11 -26.28 -7.28
N PRO A 104 7.36 -26.71 -6.98
CA PRO A 104 7.99 -26.48 -5.68
C PRO A 104 8.36 -25.00 -5.40
N ARG A 105 8.15 -24.12 -6.37
CA ARG A 105 8.35 -22.66 -6.27
C ARG A 105 7.19 -21.93 -5.59
N VAL A 106 6.12 -22.66 -5.23
CA VAL A 106 4.90 -22.10 -4.66
C VAL A 106 4.55 -22.81 -3.36
N LYS A 107 4.17 -22.04 -2.33
CA LYS A 107 3.59 -22.55 -1.09
C LYS A 107 2.32 -21.77 -0.76
N VAL A 108 1.22 -22.51 -0.50
CA VAL A 108 -0.07 -21.94 -0.11
C VAL A 108 -0.39 -22.30 1.32
N PHE A 109 -0.83 -21.34 2.11
CA PHE A 109 -1.19 -21.57 3.51
C PHE A 109 -2.37 -20.70 3.93
N SER A 110 -3.14 -21.16 4.91
CA SER A 110 -4.19 -20.36 5.52
C SER A 110 -3.59 -19.28 6.43
N ILE A 111 -4.16 -18.06 6.35
CA ILE A 111 -3.82 -16.95 7.25
C ILE A 111 -4.93 -16.65 8.24
N GLY A 112 -6.00 -17.45 8.24
CA GLY A 112 -7.15 -17.32 9.13
C GLY A 112 -8.48 -17.41 8.40
N THR A 113 -9.52 -16.91 9.05
CA THR A 113 -10.86 -16.87 8.49
C THR A 113 -11.42 -15.45 8.50
N THR A 114 -12.37 -15.19 7.58
CA THR A 114 -13.15 -13.95 7.54
C THR A 114 -14.19 -13.88 8.67
N GLU A 115 -14.97 -12.82 8.69
CA GLU A 115 -16.09 -12.61 9.60
C GLU A 115 -17.14 -13.72 9.46
N GLU A 116 -17.40 -14.19 8.24
CA GLU A 116 -18.37 -15.25 7.94
C GLU A 116 -17.76 -16.66 8.00
N GLY A 117 -16.49 -16.77 8.38
CA GLY A 117 -15.81 -18.06 8.58
C GLY A 117 -15.21 -18.68 7.31
N ARG A 118 -15.17 -17.94 6.19
CA ARG A 118 -14.47 -18.41 4.98
C ARG A 118 -12.96 -18.32 5.16
N GLU A 119 -12.24 -19.26 4.57
CA GLU A 119 -10.77 -19.26 4.62
C GLU A 119 -10.19 -18.04 3.92
N MET A 120 -9.11 -17.50 4.47
CA MET A 120 -8.20 -16.57 3.81
C MET A 120 -6.84 -17.25 3.60
N ILE A 121 -6.23 -17.08 2.44
CA ILE A 121 -4.93 -17.69 2.12
C ILE A 121 -3.87 -16.64 1.82
N ALA A 122 -2.61 -17.06 1.99
CA ALA A 122 -1.47 -16.42 1.38
C ALA A 122 -0.65 -17.43 0.57
N VAL A 123 0.03 -16.92 -0.45
CA VAL A 123 0.82 -17.68 -1.43
C VAL A 123 2.23 -17.11 -1.46
N ALA A 124 3.23 -17.90 -1.11
CA ALA A 124 4.63 -17.52 -1.20
C ALA A 124 5.23 -18.09 -2.49
N ILE A 125 5.85 -17.23 -3.30
CA ILE A 125 6.46 -17.59 -4.57
C ILE A 125 7.91 -17.12 -4.58
N ALA A 126 8.83 -18.06 -4.80
CA ALA A 126 10.27 -17.81 -4.96
C ALA A 126 10.95 -19.03 -5.60
N SER A 127 12.25 -18.96 -5.82
CA SER A 127 13.01 -20.16 -6.19
C SER A 127 12.98 -21.21 -5.06
N GLU A 128 13.12 -22.47 -5.44
CA GLU A 128 13.14 -23.60 -4.50
C GLU A 128 14.19 -23.40 -3.40
N SER A 129 15.35 -22.87 -3.80
CA SER A 129 16.46 -22.59 -2.88
C SER A 129 16.11 -21.52 -1.83
N LEU A 130 15.34 -20.50 -2.18
CA LEU A 130 14.89 -19.48 -1.23
C LEU A 130 13.79 -20.02 -0.31
N LEU A 131 12.82 -20.75 -0.86
CA LEU A 131 11.76 -21.35 -0.05
C LEU A 131 12.31 -22.38 0.95
N ALA A 132 13.37 -23.13 0.60
CA ALA A 132 14.04 -24.04 1.51
C ALA A 132 14.76 -23.32 2.67
N LYS A 133 15.16 -22.06 2.49
CA LYS A 133 15.86 -21.24 3.50
C LYS A 133 14.94 -20.20 4.18
N LEU A 134 13.64 -20.34 4.01
CA LEU A 134 12.67 -19.32 4.46
C LEU A 134 12.74 -19.07 5.96
N ASP A 135 12.80 -20.13 6.78
CA ASP A 135 12.83 -20.01 8.25
C ASP A 135 14.13 -19.35 8.73
N GLU A 136 15.27 -19.71 8.13
CA GLU A 136 16.54 -19.05 8.42
C GLU A 136 16.50 -17.56 8.05
N ASN A 137 15.91 -17.25 6.91
CA ASN A 137 15.77 -15.86 6.46
C ASN A 137 14.86 -15.06 7.41
N ARG A 138 13.72 -15.62 7.80
CA ARG A 138 12.80 -14.99 8.77
C ARG A 138 13.48 -14.74 10.13
N ALA A 139 14.33 -15.67 10.57
CA ALA A 139 15.13 -15.47 11.78
C ALA A 139 16.12 -14.30 11.66
N ARG A 140 16.75 -14.11 10.48
CA ARG A 140 17.61 -12.94 10.19
C ARG A 140 16.79 -11.65 10.13
N LEU A 141 15.68 -11.64 9.40
CA LEU A 141 14.79 -10.50 9.30
C LEU A 141 14.22 -10.08 10.66
N THR A 142 13.96 -11.05 11.56
CA THR A 142 13.52 -10.75 12.94
C THR A 142 14.56 -9.94 13.71
N LYS A 143 15.85 -10.21 13.51
CA LYS A 143 16.93 -9.43 14.13
C LYS A 143 17.05 -8.02 13.54
N LEU A 144 16.76 -7.85 12.26
CA LEU A 144 16.68 -6.53 11.61
C LEU A 144 15.43 -5.75 12.06
N ALA A 145 14.31 -6.43 12.26
CA ALA A 145 13.06 -5.85 12.77
C ALA A 145 13.15 -5.44 14.24
N ASP A 146 13.93 -6.18 15.05
CA ASP A 146 14.22 -5.82 16.44
C ASP A 146 15.73 -5.76 16.70
N PRO A 147 16.37 -4.66 16.34
CA PRO A 147 17.81 -4.47 16.52
C PRO A 147 18.32 -4.53 17.96
N ARG A 148 17.46 -4.54 18.98
CA ARG A 148 17.87 -4.76 20.37
C ARG A 148 18.54 -6.12 20.53
N THR A 149 18.11 -7.12 19.76
CA THR A 149 18.66 -8.49 19.77
C THR A 149 20.11 -8.58 19.28
N ILE A 150 20.59 -7.55 18.60
CA ILE A 150 21.98 -7.39 18.13
C ILE A 150 22.65 -6.16 18.74
N ASN A 151 22.15 -5.67 19.88
CA ASN A 151 22.68 -4.50 20.59
C ASN A 151 22.82 -3.24 19.70
N LEU A 152 21.91 -3.03 18.74
CA LEU A 152 21.90 -1.92 17.78
C LEU A 152 23.20 -1.82 16.94
N ASN A 153 23.91 -2.95 16.74
CA ASN A 153 25.21 -3.01 16.09
C ASN A 153 25.07 -2.93 14.58
N ASP A 154 25.55 -1.84 13.98
CA ASP A 154 25.43 -1.58 12.53
C ASP A 154 26.22 -2.57 11.68
N THR A 155 27.40 -3.02 12.14
CA THR A 155 28.22 -4.02 11.42
C THR A 155 27.53 -5.39 11.38
N GLU A 156 26.91 -5.81 12.50
CA GLU A 156 26.14 -7.04 12.52
C GLU A 156 24.87 -6.92 11.65
N ALA A 157 24.22 -5.75 11.66
CA ALA A 157 23.10 -5.50 10.77
C ALA A 157 23.50 -5.58 9.30
N ASP A 158 24.63 -5.01 8.89
CA ASP A 158 25.13 -5.08 7.52
C ASP A 158 25.40 -6.53 7.11
N ARG A 159 25.99 -7.34 8.00
CA ARG A 159 26.19 -8.77 7.77
C ARG A 159 24.86 -9.51 7.57
N LEU A 160 23.85 -9.20 8.37
CA LEU A 160 22.51 -9.79 8.24
C LEU A 160 21.84 -9.36 6.95
N VAL A 161 21.96 -8.09 6.55
CA VAL A 161 21.45 -7.57 5.26
C VAL A 161 22.07 -8.33 4.08
N ASP A 162 23.39 -8.56 4.11
CA ASP A 162 24.09 -9.28 3.04
C ASP A 162 23.64 -10.74 2.90
N GLN A 163 23.18 -11.36 3.98
CA GLN A 163 22.77 -12.76 4.04
C GLN A 163 21.25 -12.97 3.88
N SER A 164 20.47 -11.88 3.88
CA SER A 164 19.01 -11.94 3.82
C SER A 164 18.49 -11.63 2.43
N PHE A 165 17.30 -12.15 2.17
CA PHE A 165 16.48 -11.74 1.03
C PHE A 165 15.15 -11.16 1.52
N PRO A 166 14.62 -10.12 0.83
CA PRO A 166 13.40 -9.47 1.27
C PRO A 166 12.15 -10.29 0.96
N ILE A 167 11.08 -9.96 1.69
CA ILE A 167 9.73 -10.47 1.46
C ILE A 167 8.85 -9.28 1.07
N TYR A 168 8.22 -9.38 -0.10
CA TYR A 168 7.31 -8.38 -0.64
C TYR A 168 5.88 -8.92 -0.61
N TYR A 169 5.00 -8.32 0.19
CA TYR A 169 3.64 -8.79 0.40
C TYR A 169 2.65 -7.95 -0.41
N ILE A 170 1.84 -8.62 -1.23
CA ILE A 170 0.81 -8.03 -2.09
C ILE A 170 -0.56 -8.51 -1.61
N THR A 171 -1.51 -7.59 -1.48
CA THR A 171 -2.91 -7.86 -1.15
C THR A 171 -3.82 -7.36 -2.25
N GLY A 172 -4.90 -8.08 -2.52
CA GLY A 172 -5.89 -7.68 -3.52
C GLY A 172 -7.31 -7.72 -2.98
N THR A 173 -8.15 -6.83 -3.49
CA THR A 173 -9.59 -6.82 -3.25
C THR A 173 -9.95 -6.73 -1.76
N ILE A 174 -9.52 -5.67 -1.08
CA ILE A 174 -10.11 -5.28 0.19
C ILE A 174 -11.48 -4.64 -0.02
N HIS A 175 -11.69 -3.96 -1.14
CA HIS A 175 -12.98 -3.47 -1.57
C HIS A 175 -13.59 -4.44 -2.60
N SER A 176 -14.74 -5.02 -2.29
CA SER A 176 -15.36 -6.04 -3.12
C SER A 176 -15.75 -5.60 -4.54
N PRO A 177 -16.17 -4.33 -4.78
CA PRO A 177 -16.44 -3.84 -6.13
C PRO A 177 -15.20 -3.65 -7.01
N GLU A 178 -14.01 -3.69 -6.43
CA GLU A 178 -12.74 -3.56 -7.13
C GLU A 178 -12.28 -4.94 -7.60
N THR A 179 -12.69 -5.30 -8.80
CA THR A 179 -12.80 -6.70 -9.24
C THR A 179 -11.58 -7.26 -9.96
N GLY A 180 -10.60 -6.43 -10.34
CA GLY A 180 -9.48 -6.81 -11.22
C GLY A 180 -8.38 -7.61 -10.56
N ALA A 181 -7.97 -7.21 -9.36
CA ALA A 181 -6.80 -7.75 -8.69
C ALA A 181 -6.74 -9.29 -8.59
N PRO A 182 -7.83 -10.04 -8.28
CA PRO A 182 -7.74 -11.49 -8.17
C PRO A 182 -7.27 -12.18 -9.44
N THR A 183 -7.74 -11.75 -10.61
CA THR A 183 -7.34 -12.35 -11.89
C THR A 183 -5.92 -11.92 -12.30
N ALA A 184 -5.54 -10.68 -12.04
CA ALA A 184 -4.17 -10.22 -12.25
C ALA A 184 -3.18 -10.99 -11.38
N LEU A 185 -3.51 -11.23 -10.11
CA LEU A 185 -2.67 -11.98 -9.18
C LEU A 185 -2.58 -13.47 -9.52
N MET A 186 -3.62 -14.07 -10.12
CA MET A 186 -3.54 -15.43 -10.65
C MET A 186 -2.51 -15.53 -11.79
N GLU A 187 -2.52 -14.60 -12.74
CA GLU A 187 -1.59 -14.58 -13.86
C GLU A 187 -0.18 -14.20 -13.41
N LEU A 188 -0.03 -13.23 -12.52
CA LEU A 188 1.25 -12.87 -11.90
C LEU A 188 1.89 -14.07 -11.19
N ALA A 189 1.10 -14.82 -10.41
CA ALA A 189 1.57 -16.01 -9.72
C ALA A 189 2.05 -17.08 -10.69
N TYR A 190 1.32 -17.31 -11.79
CA TYR A 190 1.77 -18.20 -12.85
C TYR A 190 3.08 -17.73 -13.46
N ARG A 191 3.16 -16.46 -13.85
CA ARG A 191 4.32 -15.85 -14.50
C ARG A 191 5.56 -15.93 -13.62
N LEU A 192 5.46 -15.58 -12.34
CA LEU A 192 6.56 -15.70 -11.38
C LEU A 192 7.00 -17.16 -11.19
N THR A 193 6.09 -18.13 -11.33
CA THR A 193 6.39 -19.57 -11.21
C THR A 193 7.09 -20.14 -12.43
N VAL A 194 6.69 -19.71 -13.64
CA VAL A 194 6.97 -20.41 -14.90
C VAL A 194 7.96 -19.68 -15.79
N ASP A 195 7.94 -18.34 -15.82
CA ASP A 195 8.73 -17.54 -16.76
C ASP A 195 10.22 -17.66 -16.45
N GLU A 196 11.03 -18.12 -17.43
CA GLU A 196 12.48 -18.28 -17.32
C GLU A 196 13.26 -17.09 -17.92
N SER A 197 12.55 -16.00 -18.33
CA SER A 197 13.23 -14.78 -18.73
C SER A 197 14.19 -14.29 -17.64
N PRO A 198 15.35 -13.75 -17.99
CA PRO A 198 16.31 -13.23 -17.01
C PRO A 198 15.68 -12.24 -16.04
N TYR A 199 14.68 -11.47 -16.51
CA TYR A 199 13.95 -10.50 -15.72
C TYR A 199 13.15 -11.16 -14.59
N ILE A 200 12.26 -12.08 -14.92
CA ILE A 200 11.40 -12.77 -13.94
C ILE A 200 12.23 -13.72 -13.06
N LYS A 201 13.19 -14.43 -13.68
CA LYS A 201 14.10 -15.31 -12.94
C LYS A 201 14.87 -14.54 -11.86
N SER A 202 15.34 -13.34 -12.16
CA SER A 202 16.06 -12.52 -11.18
C SER A 202 15.17 -12.15 -9.97
N ILE A 203 13.90 -11.83 -10.18
CA ILE A 203 12.92 -11.56 -9.10
C ILE A 203 12.76 -12.82 -8.23
N ARG A 204 12.44 -13.94 -8.86
CA ARG A 204 12.20 -15.23 -8.21
C ARG A 204 13.40 -15.74 -7.42
N ASP A 205 14.62 -15.49 -7.90
CA ASP A 205 15.85 -15.96 -7.27
C ASP A 205 16.37 -15.01 -6.17
N GLY A 206 15.89 -13.78 -6.11
CA GLY A 206 16.39 -12.76 -5.19
C GLY A 206 15.45 -12.38 -4.05
N MET A 207 14.17 -12.74 -4.11
CA MET A 207 13.19 -12.36 -3.09
C MET A 207 12.02 -13.34 -3.03
N VAL A 208 11.23 -13.26 -1.96
CA VAL A 208 9.93 -13.92 -1.85
C VAL A 208 8.83 -12.92 -2.18
N THR A 209 7.98 -13.26 -3.16
CA THR A 209 6.72 -12.57 -3.38
C THR A 209 5.63 -13.32 -2.61
N LEU A 210 5.02 -12.64 -1.63
CA LEU A 210 3.91 -13.13 -0.84
C LEU A 210 2.62 -12.49 -1.35
N ILE A 211 1.55 -13.26 -1.57
CA ILE A 211 0.31 -12.78 -2.17
C ILE A 211 -0.89 -13.26 -1.36
N THR A 212 -1.76 -12.35 -0.90
CA THR A 212 -3.14 -12.66 -0.50
C THR A 212 -4.06 -12.18 -1.62
N PRO A 213 -4.55 -13.08 -2.49
CA PRO A 213 -5.21 -12.67 -3.73
C PRO A 213 -6.61 -12.08 -3.53
N VAL A 214 -7.26 -12.39 -2.40
CA VAL A 214 -8.56 -11.85 -2.01
C VAL A 214 -8.56 -11.61 -0.50
N VAL A 215 -8.61 -10.36 -0.08
CA VAL A 215 -8.69 -9.97 1.33
C VAL A 215 -10.14 -10.02 1.82
N GLU A 216 -11.05 -9.37 1.10
CA GLU A 216 -12.48 -9.36 1.43
C GLU A 216 -13.21 -10.50 0.69
N VAL A 217 -13.06 -11.72 1.22
CA VAL A 217 -13.60 -12.94 0.61
C VAL A 217 -15.14 -12.94 0.60
N ASP A 218 -15.74 -12.47 1.71
CA ASP A 218 -17.19 -12.49 1.89
C ASP A 218 -17.90 -11.58 0.89
N GLY A 219 -17.39 -10.37 0.74
CA GLY A 219 -17.93 -9.42 -0.21
C GLY A 219 -17.57 -9.75 -1.67
N ARG A 220 -16.40 -10.35 -1.91
CA ARG A 220 -16.02 -10.81 -3.27
C ARG A 220 -17.06 -11.77 -3.83
N ASP A 221 -17.45 -12.77 -3.08
CA ASP A 221 -18.41 -13.78 -3.55
C ASP A 221 -19.78 -13.14 -3.82
N ARG A 222 -20.23 -12.22 -2.96
CA ARG A 222 -21.47 -11.43 -3.21
C ARG A 222 -21.37 -10.57 -4.47
N MET A 223 -20.20 -9.97 -4.73
CA MET A 223 -20.02 -9.17 -5.95
C MET A 223 -20.06 -10.03 -7.20
N VAL A 224 -19.54 -11.26 -7.15
CA VAL A 224 -19.66 -12.22 -8.24
C VAL A 224 -21.11 -12.64 -8.47
N ASP A 225 -21.89 -12.87 -7.41
CA ASP A 225 -23.33 -13.17 -7.51
C ASP A 225 -24.10 -12.01 -8.18
N ILE A 226 -23.82 -10.77 -7.77
CA ILE A 226 -24.43 -9.57 -8.35
C ILE A 226 -24.06 -9.46 -9.83
N TYR A 227 -22.82 -9.68 -10.17
CA TYR A 227 -22.35 -9.63 -11.56
C TYR A 227 -23.00 -10.72 -12.42
N ASN A 228 -23.07 -11.94 -11.94
CA ASN A 228 -23.76 -13.05 -12.63
C ASN A 228 -25.26 -12.76 -12.82
N TRP A 229 -25.89 -12.15 -11.82
CA TRP A 229 -27.27 -11.66 -11.94
C TRP A 229 -27.40 -10.61 -13.04
N HIS A 230 -26.49 -9.62 -13.08
CA HIS A 230 -26.45 -8.60 -14.14
C HIS A 230 -26.32 -9.21 -15.53
N LEU A 231 -25.43 -10.19 -15.70
CA LEU A 231 -25.27 -10.89 -16.99
C LEU A 231 -26.56 -11.59 -17.44
N ALA A 232 -27.33 -12.12 -16.49
CA ALA A 232 -28.62 -12.76 -16.77
C ALA A 232 -29.76 -11.73 -16.99
N HIS A 233 -29.62 -10.50 -16.48
CA HIS A 233 -30.61 -9.43 -16.50
C HIS A 233 -30.01 -8.10 -17.00
N PRO A 234 -29.49 -8.04 -18.25
CA PRO A 234 -28.69 -6.91 -18.73
C PRO A 234 -29.45 -5.59 -18.89
N LYS A 235 -30.78 -5.62 -18.76
CA LYS A 235 -31.64 -4.42 -18.85
C LYS A 235 -32.09 -3.89 -17.49
N ASP A 236 -31.85 -4.63 -16.43
CA ASP A 236 -32.27 -4.31 -15.09
C ASP A 236 -31.15 -3.57 -14.32
N ASN A 237 -31.53 -2.79 -13.33
CA ASN A 237 -30.56 -2.18 -12.43
C ASN A 237 -29.85 -3.26 -11.63
N TRP A 238 -28.58 -3.11 -11.40
CA TRP A 238 -27.82 -4.01 -10.54
C TRP A 238 -28.42 -4.09 -9.14
N PRO A 239 -28.54 -5.28 -8.55
CA PRO A 239 -28.87 -5.38 -7.13
C PRO A 239 -27.85 -4.59 -6.29
N PRO A 240 -28.29 -3.93 -5.22
CA PRO A 240 -27.34 -3.25 -4.34
C PRO A 240 -26.44 -4.27 -3.66
N LEU A 241 -25.14 -3.99 -3.65
CA LEU A 241 -24.21 -4.76 -2.83
C LEU A 241 -24.55 -4.52 -1.36
N MET A 242 -25.03 -5.56 -0.68
CA MET A 242 -25.17 -5.53 0.77
C MET A 242 -23.79 -5.34 1.37
N TYR A 243 -23.71 -4.50 2.39
CA TYR A 243 -22.44 -4.16 3.00
C TYR A 243 -21.62 -5.43 3.35
N TRP A 244 -20.36 -5.45 2.93
CA TRP A 244 -19.51 -6.64 2.99
C TRP A 244 -18.82 -6.86 4.35
N GLY A 245 -18.63 -5.83 5.13
CA GLY A 245 -18.01 -5.94 6.44
C GLY A 245 -19.07 -6.23 7.50
N HIS A 246 -19.24 -7.45 7.90
CA HIS A 246 -20.36 -8.01 8.66
C HIS A 246 -20.92 -7.15 9.81
N TYR A 247 -20.07 -6.41 10.53
CA TYR A 247 -20.49 -5.55 11.65
C TYR A 247 -19.92 -4.13 11.56
N VAL A 248 -19.39 -3.76 10.42
CA VAL A 248 -18.70 -2.49 10.21
C VAL A 248 -19.47 -1.69 9.16
N ALA A 249 -20.05 -0.58 9.58
CA ALA A 249 -20.81 0.32 8.69
C ALA A 249 -19.92 1.45 8.13
N HIS A 250 -18.61 1.25 8.06
CA HIS A 250 -17.64 2.15 7.47
C HIS A 250 -16.79 1.42 6.44
N ASP A 251 -15.96 2.13 5.73
CA ASP A 251 -14.99 1.58 4.81
C ASP A 251 -14.01 0.63 5.54
N ASN A 252 -13.95 -0.64 5.13
CA ASN A 252 -13.07 -1.64 5.74
C ASN A 252 -11.58 -1.34 5.54
N ASN A 253 -11.23 -0.50 4.56
CA ASN A 253 -9.88 0.04 4.39
C ASN A 253 -9.59 1.23 5.32
N ARG A 254 -10.29 1.33 6.47
CA ARG A 254 -10.00 2.24 7.60
C ARG A 254 -9.76 1.48 8.89
N ASP A 255 -9.68 0.15 8.82
CA ASP A 255 -9.62 -0.71 10.00
C ASP A 255 -8.18 -1.06 10.46
N ALA A 256 -7.14 -0.70 9.69
CA ALA A 256 -5.75 -1.01 10.06
C ALA A 256 -5.33 -0.41 11.42
N MET A 257 -5.92 0.70 11.82
CA MET A 257 -5.68 1.32 13.13
C MET A 257 -6.47 0.66 14.26
N GLY A 258 -7.68 0.16 13.99
CA GLY A 258 -8.64 -0.34 14.99
C GLY A 258 -8.67 -1.84 15.14
N LEU A 259 -8.27 -2.59 14.12
CA LEU A 259 -8.24 -4.06 14.09
C LEU A 259 -9.57 -4.69 14.53
N SER A 260 -10.70 -4.09 14.16
CA SER A 260 -12.03 -4.61 14.49
C SER A 260 -12.38 -5.85 13.65
N LEU A 261 -11.91 -5.89 12.40
CA LEU A 261 -12.16 -6.97 11.46
C LEU A 261 -11.11 -8.09 11.55
N LYS A 262 -11.55 -9.34 11.40
CA LYS A 262 -10.65 -10.49 11.32
C LYS A 262 -9.72 -10.40 10.12
N LEU A 263 -10.23 -9.98 8.97
CA LEU A 263 -9.44 -9.84 7.75
C LEU A 263 -8.22 -8.94 7.96
N THR A 264 -8.39 -7.79 8.62
CA THR A 264 -7.29 -6.86 8.91
C THR A 264 -6.27 -7.49 9.86
N ARG A 265 -6.75 -8.18 10.92
CA ARG A 265 -5.87 -8.92 11.87
C ARG A 265 -5.09 -10.02 11.17
N ASN A 266 -5.71 -10.77 10.26
CA ASN A 266 -5.06 -11.84 9.51
C ASN A 266 -3.93 -11.29 8.64
N VAL A 267 -4.15 -10.17 7.95
CA VAL A 267 -3.12 -9.50 7.14
C VAL A 267 -2.01 -8.95 8.01
N LEU A 268 -2.33 -8.25 9.11
CA LEU A 268 -1.33 -7.73 10.07
C LEU A 268 -0.47 -8.86 10.65
N ASN A 269 -1.09 -9.93 11.15
CA ASN A 269 -0.37 -11.07 11.71
C ASN A 269 0.56 -11.70 10.67
N THR A 270 0.08 -11.90 9.44
CA THR A 270 0.88 -12.42 8.35
C THR A 270 2.07 -11.49 8.04
N TYR A 271 1.84 -10.19 7.95
CA TYR A 271 2.88 -9.19 7.72
C TYR A 271 3.96 -9.23 8.80
N ILE A 272 3.55 -9.23 10.08
CA ILE A 272 4.49 -9.26 11.22
C ILE A 272 5.22 -10.59 11.29
N ASP A 273 4.53 -11.72 11.14
CA ASP A 273 5.13 -13.06 11.26
C ASP A 273 6.13 -13.35 10.14
N TRP A 274 5.83 -12.93 8.94
CA TRP A 274 6.71 -13.09 7.78
C TRP A 274 7.86 -12.09 7.75
N LYS A 275 7.79 -11.02 8.55
CA LYS A 275 8.75 -9.89 8.50
C LYS A 275 8.81 -9.30 7.09
N ALA A 276 7.64 -9.15 6.47
CA ALA A 276 7.55 -8.53 5.16
C ALA A 276 8.07 -7.08 5.23
N ILE A 277 8.81 -6.67 4.20
CA ILE A 277 9.37 -5.32 4.12
C ILE A 277 8.34 -4.36 3.50
N VAL A 278 7.53 -4.87 2.58
CA VAL A 278 6.51 -4.11 1.86
C VAL A 278 5.14 -4.72 2.13
N LEU A 279 4.12 -3.89 2.29
CA LEU A 279 2.72 -4.25 2.08
C LEU A 279 2.17 -3.40 0.95
N HIS A 280 1.76 -4.06 -0.13
CA HIS A 280 1.28 -3.45 -1.35
C HIS A 280 -0.16 -3.84 -1.61
N ASP A 281 -1.08 -2.91 -1.44
CA ASP A 281 -2.51 -3.12 -1.59
C ASP A 281 -2.98 -2.72 -3.00
N LEU A 282 -3.87 -3.51 -3.60
CA LEU A 282 -4.37 -3.29 -4.95
C LEU A 282 -5.82 -2.84 -4.91
N HIS A 283 -6.06 -1.68 -5.50
CA HIS A 283 -7.36 -1.00 -5.55
C HIS A 283 -7.75 -0.62 -6.99
N GLU A 284 -8.97 -0.13 -7.12
CA GLU A 284 -9.49 0.42 -8.37
C GLU A 284 -10.17 1.78 -8.14
N SER A 285 -9.83 2.75 -8.96
CA SER A 285 -10.49 4.05 -9.02
C SER A 285 -10.49 4.63 -10.44
N VAL A 286 -10.75 5.89 -10.60
CA VAL A 286 -10.61 6.64 -11.84
C VAL A 286 -9.53 7.71 -11.60
N PRO A 287 -8.63 7.98 -12.55
CA PRO A 287 -8.47 7.37 -13.87
C PRO A 287 -7.33 6.36 -13.91
N TYR A 288 -7.42 5.24 -14.55
CA TYR A 288 -6.36 4.26 -14.85
C TYR A 288 -5.42 3.93 -13.66
N LEU A 289 -4.20 3.42 -13.93
CA LEU A 289 -3.24 3.12 -12.88
C LEU A 289 -2.71 4.41 -12.24
N TYR A 290 -2.78 4.42 -10.93
CA TYR A 290 -2.32 5.48 -10.10
C TYR A 290 -1.54 4.89 -8.90
N ASP A 291 -0.30 5.31 -8.73
CA ASP A 291 0.52 4.89 -7.60
C ASP A 291 0.57 5.99 -6.53
N ASN A 292 -0.25 5.90 -5.52
CA ASN A 292 -0.35 6.94 -4.49
C ASN A 292 0.73 6.86 -3.40
N THR A 293 1.73 5.99 -3.52
CA THR A 293 2.82 5.91 -2.53
C THR A 293 3.69 7.17 -2.45
N ILE A 294 3.54 8.06 -3.42
CA ILE A 294 4.10 9.42 -3.39
C ILE A 294 3.00 10.47 -3.40
N GLY A 295 1.80 10.10 -2.93
CA GLY A 295 0.58 10.90 -2.98
C GLY A 295 0.65 12.24 -2.29
N ASP A 296 -0.48 12.93 -2.28
CA ASP A 296 -0.57 14.28 -1.76
C ASP A 296 -0.32 14.37 -0.26
N GLN A 297 0.17 15.51 0.17
CA GLN A 297 0.30 15.88 1.57
C GLN A 297 -1.08 16.14 2.19
N PRO A 298 -1.22 16.08 3.52
CA PRO A 298 -0.16 15.88 4.50
C PRO A 298 0.25 14.42 4.66
N TYR A 299 1.50 14.21 5.05
CA TYR A 299 1.98 12.90 5.48
C TYR A 299 1.70 12.67 6.96
N ASN A 300 1.46 11.42 7.35
CA ASN A 300 1.36 11.04 8.75
C ASN A 300 2.62 11.48 9.51
N ALA A 301 2.44 12.23 10.60
CA ALA A 301 3.54 12.84 11.34
C ALA A 301 4.45 11.83 12.06
N TRP A 302 4.00 10.59 12.21
CA TRP A 302 4.66 9.58 13.04
C TRP A 302 5.43 8.54 12.23
N VAL A 303 5.24 8.46 10.91
CA VAL A 303 6.07 7.59 10.06
C VAL A 303 7.52 8.06 10.03
N ASP A 304 8.44 7.12 9.84
CA ASP A 304 9.86 7.49 9.71
C ASP A 304 10.11 8.24 8.40
N PRO A 305 10.85 9.36 8.39
CA PRO A 305 11.17 10.11 7.17
C PRO A 305 11.84 9.28 6.06
N ILE A 306 12.57 8.21 6.41
CA ILE A 306 13.13 7.29 5.40
C ILE A 306 12.02 6.69 4.54
N LEU A 307 10.84 6.43 5.10
CA LEU A 307 9.71 5.89 4.35
C LEU A 307 9.23 6.86 3.26
N THR A 308 9.20 8.16 3.54
CA THR A 308 8.76 9.15 2.53
C THR A 308 9.70 9.19 1.33
N ASP A 309 11.00 8.98 1.55
CA ASP A 309 11.98 8.87 0.48
C ASP A 309 11.80 7.55 -0.30
N GLU A 310 11.50 6.45 0.38
CA GLU A 310 11.24 5.15 -0.26
C GLU A 310 9.99 5.20 -1.14
N TRP A 311 8.94 5.91 -0.74
CA TRP A 311 7.75 6.15 -1.58
C TRP A 311 8.12 6.82 -2.90
N GLN A 312 8.95 7.88 -2.84
CA GLN A 312 9.40 8.62 -4.03
C GLN A 312 10.22 7.72 -4.97
N LEU A 313 11.19 6.98 -4.41
CA LEU A 313 12.08 6.11 -5.19
C LEU A 313 11.30 5.05 -5.96
N ILE A 314 10.39 4.36 -5.30
CA ILE A 314 9.65 3.25 -5.90
C ILE A 314 8.55 3.77 -6.81
N GLY A 315 7.80 4.77 -6.38
CA GLY A 315 6.67 5.33 -7.13
C GLY A 315 7.12 5.95 -8.46
N TRP A 316 8.14 6.82 -8.44
CA TRP A 316 8.64 7.43 -9.68
C TRP A 316 9.34 6.44 -10.60
N LYS A 317 9.98 5.40 -10.06
CA LYS A 317 10.52 4.32 -10.90
C LYS A 317 9.40 3.64 -11.69
N ASN A 318 8.27 3.37 -11.04
CA ASN A 318 7.11 2.75 -11.66
C ASN A 318 6.55 3.64 -12.79
N VAL A 319 6.26 4.90 -12.49
CA VAL A 319 5.77 5.88 -13.48
C VAL A 319 6.73 5.99 -14.67
N SER A 320 8.03 6.09 -14.41
CA SER A 320 9.04 6.23 -15.47
C SER A 320 9.05 5.04 -16.43
N GLU A 321 9.05 3.82 -15.92
CA GLU A 321 9.13 2.62 -16.78
C GLU A 321 7.84 2.42 -17.58
N MET A 322 6.67 2.56 -16.96
CA MET A 322 5.41 2.43 -17.67
C MET A 322 5.21 3.52 -18.73
N THR A 323 5.67 4.75 -18.45
CA THR A 323 5.68 5.83 -19.44
C THR A 323 6.58 5.50 -20.63
N LYS A 324 7.75 4.88 -20.42
CA LYS A 324 8.63 4.41 -21.50
C LYS A 324 8.00 3.31 -22.34
N PHE A 325 7.13 2.48 -21.76
CA PHE A 325 6.32 1.52 -22.53
C PHE A 325 5.18 2.19 -23.32
N GLY A 326 4.94 3.48 -23.12
CA GLY A 326 3.89 4.24 -23.79
C GLY A 326 2.51 4.04 -23.16
N MET A 327 2.41 3.49 -21.96
CA MET A 327 1.15 3.27 -21.26
C MET A 327 0.60 4.60 -20.73
N PRO A 328 -0.59 5.06 -21.15
CA PRO A 328 -1.16 6.32 -20.69
C PRO A 328 -1.79 6.18 -19.29
N GLY A 329 -1.98 7.31 -18.61
CA GLY A 329 -2.71 7.39 -17.35
C GLY A 329 -1.93 6.93 -16.13
N VAL A 330 -0.61 6.83 -16.22
CA VAL A 330 0.25 6.45 -15.09
C VAL A 330 0.81 7.70 -14.44
N PHE A 331 0.50 7.90 -13.16
CA PHE A 331 0.97 9.03 -12.36
C PHE A 331 0.95 8.68 -10.87
N ALA A 332 1.51 9.55 -10.03
CA ALA A 332 1.79 9.24 -8.64
C ALA A 332 1.13 10.19 -7.63
N HIS A 333 0.37 11.16 -8.06
CA HIS A 333 -0.37 12.07 -7.21
C HIS A 333 -1.86 12.03 -7.53
N GLY A 334 -2.67 11.92 -6.51
CA GLY A 334 -4.12 11.86 -6.61
C GLY A 334 -4.80 12.75 -5.58
N ASN A 335 -6.05 12.42 -5.30
CA ASN A 335 -6.89 13.22 -4.41
C ASN A 335 -6.78 12.80 -2.94
N PHE A 336 -6.12 11.70 -2.64
CA PHE A 336 -5.95 11.22 -1.27
C PHE A 336 -4.49 11.27 -0.84
N ASP A 337 -4.32 11.46 0.45
CA ASP A 337 -3.04 11.67 1.10
C ASP A 337 -2.55 10.42 1.84
N THR A 338 -1.41 10.55 2.50
CA THR A 338 -0.82 9.52 3.36
C THR A 338 -0.83 9.91 4.83
N TRP A 339 -1.87 10.59 5.27
CA TRP A 339 -2.03 11.08 6.64
C TRP A 339 -2.74 10.09 7.57
N SER A 340 -3.87 9.52 7.13
CA SER A 340 -4.64 8.56 7.95
C SER A 340 -3.89 7.22 8.09
N PRO A 341 -3.71 6.70 9.32
CA PRO A 341 -3.12 5.37 9.53
C PRO A 341 -4.13 4.23 9.37
N GLY A 342 -5.36 4.52 8.92
CA GLY A 342 -6.44 3.54 8.81
C GLY A 342 -6.35 2.63 7.60
N TYR A 343 -5.68 3.04 6.53
CA TYR A 343 -5.55 2.24 5.31
C TYR A 343 -4.78 0.94 5.56
N LEU A 344 -5.18 -0.16 4.92
CA LEU A 344 -4.52 -1.46 5.08
C LEU A 344 -3.00 -1.38 4.83
N MET A 345 -2.58 -0.64 3.81
CA MET A 345 -1.16 -0.46 3.51
C MET A 345 -0.37 0.16 4.68
N PHE A 346 -1.00 0.97 5.55
CA PHE A 346 -0.33 1.61 6.69
C PHE A 346 0.12 0.64 7.76
N ILE A 347 -0.34 -0.62 7.73
CA ILE A 347 0.28 -1.69 8.52
C ILE A 347 1.81 -1.66 8.32
N ALA A 348 2.28 -1.58 7.08
CA ALA A 348 3.72 -1.50 6.83
C ALA A 348 4.35 -0.18 7.31
N ALA A 349 3.72 0.96 7.02
CA ALA A 349 4.25 2.28 7.35
C ALA A 349 4.51 2.46 8.84
N THR A 350 3.59 1.99 9.68
CA THR A 350 3.67 2.12 11.14
C THR A 350 4.48 1.01 11.82
N HIS A 351 4.86 -0.05 11.06
CA HIS A 351 5.71 -1.16 11.52
C HIS A 351 7.08 -1.18 10.81
N ASN A 352 7.62 0.00 10.50
CA ASN A 352 8.95 0.22 9.93
C ASN A 352 9.15 -0.36 8.50
N GLY A 353 8.09 -0.76 7.83
CA GLY A 353 8.12 -1.25 6.45
C GLY A 353 7.86 -0.14 5.42
N ILE A 354 7.40 -0.57 4.26
CA ILE A 354 7.06 0.29 3.12
C ILE A 354 5.62 -0.01 2.72
N SER A 355 4.75 0.96 2.85
CA SER A 355 3.38 0.89 2.36
C SER A 355 3.31 1.27 0.89
N ARG A 356 2.50 0.55 0.11
CA ARG A 356 2.24 0.86 -1.30
C ARG A 356 0.79 0.59 -1.65
N LEU A 357 0.31 1.28 -2.66
CA LEU A 357 -1.02 1.12 -3.19
C LEU A 357 -1.01 1.38 -4.70
N TYR A 358 -1.77 0.58 -5.46
CA TYR A 358 -2.15 0.90 -6.82
C TYR A 358 -3.64 1.12 -6.92
N GLU A 359 -4.01 2.09 -7.71
CA GLU A 359 -5.38 2.30 -8.18
C GLU A 359 -5.43 2.06 -9.68
N THR A 360 -6.16 1.05 -10.12
CA THR A 360 -6.47 0.85 -11.53
C THR A 360 -7.87 1.36 -11.88
N PHE A 361 -8.22 1.36 -13.15
CA PHE A 361 -9.50 1.92 -13.60
C PHE A 361 -10.67 0.99 -13.22
N GLY A 362 -11.52 1.44 -12.27
CA GLY A 362 -12.59 0.64 -11.69
C GLY A 362 -13.73 0.31 -12.64
N ASN A 363 -14.13 -0.96 -12.68
CA ASN A 363 -15.24 -1.47 -13.51
C ASN A 363 -16.42 -2.00 -12.72
N ALA A 364 -16.27 -2.37 -11.46
CA ALA A 364 -17.23 -3.09 -10.63
C ALA A 364 -17.75 -4.40 -11.27
N GLY A 365 -17.05 -4.92 -12.27
CA GLY A 365 -17.42 -6.10 -13.02
C GLY A 365 -16.33 -6.49 -14.01
N ALA A 366 -16.63 -7.37 -14.97
CA ALA A 366 -15.70 -7.76 -16.02
C ALA A 366 -16.18 -7.33 -17.43
N ASP A 367 -17.06 -6.34 -17.51
CA ASP A 367 -17.54 -5.79 -18.77
C ASP A 367 -16.48 -4.90 -19.43
N THR A 368 -16.53 -4.85 -20.76
CA THR A 368 -15.76 -3.87 -21.52
C THR A 368 -16.61 -2.62 -21.70
N LEU A 369 -16.21 -1.53 -21.04
CA LEU A 369 -16.96 -0.29 -20.99
C LEU A 369 -16.27 0.84 -21.74
N THR A 370 -17.05 1.75 -22.34
CA THR A 370 -16.53 3.02 -22.84
C THR A 370 -16.66 4.07 -21.73
N ARG A 371 -15.52 4.64 -21.33
CA ARG A 371 -15.45 5.71 -20.33
C ARG A 371 -15.06 7.04 -20.99
N THR A 372 -15.68 8.10 -20.51
CA THR A 372 -15.31 9.48 -20.87
C THR A 372 -14.86 10.17 -19.59
N LEU A 373 -13.65 10.73 -19.62
CA LEU A 373 -13.05 11.41 -18.49
C LEU A 373 -13.33 12.91 -18.54
N SER A 374 -13.33 13.56 -17.39
CA SER A 374 -13.42 15.01 -17.30
C SER A 374 -12.10 15.68 -17.74
N PRO A 375 -12.10 16.94 -18.20
CA PRO A 375 -10.88 17.64 -18.59
C PRO A 375 -9.79 17.65 -17.54
N ASP A 376 -10.16 17.76 -16.26
CA ASP A 376 -9.19 17.79 -15.16
C ASP A 376 -8.47 16.44 -14.98
N GLU A 377 -9.11 15.33 -15.33
CA GLU A 377 -8.52 13.98 -15.21
C GLU A 377 -7.52 13.70 -16.32
N TYR A 378 -7.71 14.17 -17.54
CA TYR A 378 -6.82 13.93 -18.68
C TYR A 378 -5.88 15.09 -19.03
N SER A 379 -5.87 16.17 -18.25
CA SER A 379 -4.94 17.29 -18.47
C SER A 379 -3.51 16.89 -18.11
N ARG A 380 -2.56 17.36 -18.94
CA ARG A 380 -1.14 17.19 -18.64
C ARG A 380 -0.72 18.14 -17.52
N THR A 381 -0.06 17.58 -16.51
CA THR A 381 0.51 18.31 -15.39
C THR A 381 1.96 17.85 -15.15
N TRP A 382 2.67 18.45 -14.18
CA TRP A 382 4.03 18.04 -13.84
C TRP A 382 4.14 16.60 -13.33
N TYR A 383 3.08 16.08 -12.71
CA TYR A 383 3.00 14.70 -12.17
C TYR A 383 2.21 13.75 -13.10
N ARG A 384 1.58 14.23 -14.14
CA ARG A 384 0.84 13.48 -15.18
C ARG A 384 1.42 13.74 -16.54
N GLN A 385 2.65 13.31 -16.77
CA GLN A 385 3.37 13.53 -18.04
C GLN A 385 2.73 12.75 -19.20
N ASN A 386 2.16 11.59 -18.91
CA ASN A 386 1.44 10.74 -19.85
C ASN A 386 0.00 10.52 -19.37
N PRO A 387 -0.88 11.55 -19.45
CA PRO A 387 -2.22 11.50 -18.88
C PRO A 387 -3.11 10.47 -19.59
N PRO A 388 -4.24 10.08 -18.96
CA PRO A 388 -5.25 9.25 -19.60
C PRO A 388 -5.81 9.90 -20.86
N LEU A 389 -6.48 9.09 -21.69
CA LEU A 389 -7.20 9.56 -22.87
C LEU A 389 -8.55 10.16 -22.46
N PRO A 390 -9.06 11.20 -23.16
CA PRO A 390 -10.37 11.79 -22.88
C PRO A 390 -11.52 10.78 -22.96
N ARG A 391 -11.34 9.75 -23.77
CA ARG A 391 -12.28 8.64 -23.93
C ARG A 391 -11.52 7.37 -24.21
N ALA A 392 -11.85 6.28 -23.51
CA ALA A 392 -11.24 4.98 -23.70
C ALA A 392 -12.29 3.88 -23.62
N LYS A 393 -12.15 2.85 -24.47
CA LYS A 393 -12.81 1.57 -24.26
C LYS A 393 -11.93 0.76 -23.31
N TRP A 394 -12.46 0.39 -22.17
CA TRP A 394 -11.70 -0.25 -21.10
C TRP A 394 -12.25 -1.63 -20.76
N SER A 395 -11.38 -2.62 -20.74
CA SER A 395 -11.67 -3.99 -20.37
C SER A 395 -10.99 -4.39 -19.07
N GLN A 396 -11.47 -5.44 -18.43
CA GLN A 396 -10.80 -6.06 -17.28
C GLN A 396 -9.37 -6.53 -17.63
N ARG A 397 -9.12 -6.93 -18.90
CA ARG A 397 -7.77 -7.29 -19.34
C ARG A 397 -6.80 -6.09 -19.28
N ASN A 398 -7.28 -4.90 -19.55
CA ASN A 398 -6.45 -3.70 -19.41
C ASN A 398 -6.02 -3.47 -17.95
N ASN A 399 -6.91 -3.70 -16.97
CA ASN A 399 -6.55 -3.66 -15.55
C ASN A 399 -5.43 -4.66 -15.27
N ASN A 400 -5.58 -5.92 -15.68
CA ASN A 400 -4.57 -6.95 -15.47
C ASN A 400 -3.22 -6.54 -16.09
N ASN A 401 -3.22 -6.02 -17.31
CA ASN A 401 -1.99 -5.57 -17.98
C ASN A 401 -1.27 -4.46 -17.19
N TYR A 402 -2.03 -3.50 -16.65
CA TYR A 402 -1.47 -2.40 -15.86
C TYR A 402 -0.95 -2.89 -14.51
N GLU A 403 -1.74 -3.65 -13.77
CA GLU A 403 -1.35 -4.18 -12.46
C GLU A 403 -0.12 -5.08 -12.56
N GLU A 404 -0.12 -6.05 -13.48
CA GLU A 404 1.01 -6.95 -13.65
C GLU A 404 2.27 -6.22 -14.12
N THR A 405 2.15 -5.32 -15.10
CA THR A 405 3.29 -4.51 -15.55
C THR A 405 3.88 -3.73 -14.40
N ALA A 406 3.04 -3.02 -13.65
CA ALA A 406 3.47 -2.19 -12.53
C ALA A 406 4.08 -3.02 -11.39
N LEU A 407 3.45 -4.16 -11.04
CA LEU A 407 3.97 -5.07 -10.02
C LEU A 407 5.33 -5.65 -10.43
N LEU A 408 5.49 -6.10 -11.66
CA LEU A 408 6.76 -6.64 -12.15
C LEU A 408 7.88 -5.60 -12.13
N ILE A 409 7.57 -4.34 -12.49
CA ILE A 409 8.53 -3.23 -12.39
C ILE A 409 8.92 -2.99 -10.93
N SER A 410 7.94 -2.97 -10.01
CA SER A 410 8.20 -2.78 -8.59
C SER A 410 9.01 -3.90 -7.99
N LEU A 411 8.68 -5.16 -8.30
CA LEU A 411 9.40 -6.35 -7.81
C LEU A 411 10.84 -6.37 -8.32
N ASP A 412 11.07 -6.08 -9.60
CA ASP A 412 12.43 -6.01 -10.18
C ASP A 412 13.26 -4.90 -9.53
N TYR A 413 12.69 -3.71 -9.38
CA TYR A 413 13.39 -2.59 -8.76
C TYR A 413 13.72 -2.87 -7.29
N PHE A 414 12.75 -3.43 -6.56
CA PHE A 414 12.92 -3.80 -5.17
C PHE A 414 13.99 -4.89 -5.00
N ASN A 415 13.96 -5.90 -5.84
CA ASN A 415 14.97 -6.97 -5.85
C ASN A 415 16.38 -6.42 -6.12
N LYS A 416 16.54 -5.61 -7.16
CA LYS A 416 17.84 -5.01 -7.52
C LYS A 416 18.40 -4.09 -6.45
N ASN A 417 17.55 -3.51 -5.60
CA ASN A 417 17.92 -2.63 -4.51
C ASN A 417 17.65 -3.25 -3.12
N SER A 418 17.56 -4.58 -3.04
CA SER A 418 17.18 -5.31 -1.83
C SER A 418 18.02 -4.94 -0.60
N LYS A 419 19.32 -4.75 -0.76
CA LYS A 419 20.22 -4.34 0.33
C LYS A 419 19.90 -2.95 0.86
N LEU A 420 19.55 -2.00 -0.01
CA LEU A 420 19.10 -0.66 0.40
C LEU A 420 17.84 -0.75 1.27
N PHE A 421 16.83 -1.47 0.79
CA PHE A 421 15.56 -1.57 1.50
C PHE A 421 15.65 -2.37 2.80
N LEU A 422 16.45 -3.43 2.82
CA LEU A 422 16.74 -4.18 4.05
C LEU A 422 17.51 -3.32 5.08
N LYS A 423 18.48 -2.53 4.62
CA LYS A 423 19.20 -1.60 5.50
C LYS A 423 18.28 -0.51 6.04
N ASN A 424 17.42 0.05 5.21
CA ASN A 424 16.41 1.04 5.61
C ASN A 424 15.41 0.46 6.61
N PHE A 425 14.98 -0.79 6.42
CA PHE A 425 14.11 -1.48 7.38
C PHE A 425 14.77 -1.57 8.77
N TYR A 426 16.03 -1.99 8.82
CA TYR A 426 16.82 -1.95 10.05
C TYR A 426 16.94 -0.53 10.63
N LEU A 427 17.27 0.46 9.81
CA LEU A 427 17.45 1.85 10.27
C LEU A 427 16.16 2.42 10.83
N LYS A 428 15.02 2.21 10.19
CA LYS A 428 13.70 2.64 10.69
C LYS A 428 13.39 1.98 12.04
N ALA A 429 13.66 0.67 12.18
CA ALA A 429 13.50 -0.03 13.45
C ALA A 429 14.43 0.50 14.56
N LYS A 430 15.72 0.73 14.24
CA LYS A 430 16.70 1.34 15.15
C LYS A 430 16.26 2.74 15.60
N ARG A 431 15.85 3.59 14.66
CA ARG A 431 15.36 4.95 14.96
C ARG A 431 14.09 4.93 15.82
N SER A 432 13.19 3.96 15.61
CA SER A 432 12.00 3.76 16.45
C SER A 432 12.37 3.42 17.89
N ILE A 433 13.41 2.59 18.10
CA ILE A 433 13.93 2.23 19.43
C ILE A 433 14.66 3.43 20.10
N GLU A 434 15.41 4.19 19.33
CA GLU A 434 16.15 5.36 19.84
C GLU A 434 15.30 6.63 19.97
N LYS A 435 14.05 6.60 19.48
CA LYS A 435 13.10 7.71 19.46
C LYS A 435 12.93 8.42 20.82
N PRO A 436 12.84 7.74 21.99
CA PRO A 436 12.74 8.38 23.27
C PRO A 436 13.83 9.42 23.58
N LYS A 437 15.03 9.20 23.07
CA LYS A 437 16.19 10.07 23.29
C LYS A 437 16.26 11.23 22.29
N ASN A 438 15.76 11.02 21.07
CA ASN A 438 15.97 11.93 19.94
C ASN A 438 14.74 12.76 19.59
N GLU A 439 13.54 12.14 19.65
CA GLU A 439 12.29 12.73 19.16
C GLU A 439 11.22 12.82 20.28
N GLY A 440 11.23 11.87 21.24
CA GLY A 440 10.16 11.67 22.20
C GLY A 440 8.86 11.17 21.55
N PRO A 441 7.83 10.84 22.34
CA PRO A 441 7.88 10.73 23.79
C PRO A 441 8.74 9.55 24.27
N ALA A 442 9.00 9.49 25.58
CA ALA A 442 9.67 8.34 26.20
C ALA A 442 8.70 7.20 26.50
N ALA A 443 7.47 7.53 26.87
CA ALA A 443 6.41 6.55 27.12
C ALA A 443 5.03 7.20 27.03
N TYR A 444 4.01 6.35 26.84
CA TYR A 444 2.62 6.68 27.17
C TYR A 444 2.26 5.92 28.45
N VAL A 445 1.73 6.66 29.45
CA VAL A 445 1.34 6.11 30.74
C VAL A 445 -0.17 6.10 30.87
N PHE A 446 -0.71 4.95 31.23
CA PHE A 446 -2.11 4.71 31.54
C PHE A 446 -2.24 4.57 33.04
N PRO A 447 -2.82 5.55 33.76
CA PRO A 447 -2.90 5.51 35.21
C PRO A 447 -3.65 4.27 35.73
N GLY A 448 -3.10 3.63 36.76
CA GLY A 448 -3.68 2.39 37.34
C GLY A 448 -4.99 2.63 38.10
N ASP A 449 -5.32 3.88 38.38
CA ASP A 449 -6.53 4.35 39.04
C ASP A 449 -7.57 4.93 38.06
N ASP A 450 -7.43 4.72 36.75
CA ASP A 450 -8.45 5.12 35.79
C ASP A 450 -9.77 4.34 36.07
N PRO A 451 -10.89 5.06 36.31
CA PRO A 451 -12.16 4.42 36.62
C PRO A 451 -12.72 3.56 35.49
N ARG A 452 -12.17 3.68 34.26
CA ARG A 452 -12.60 2.95 33.05
C ARG A 452 -11.64 1.82 32.71
N ALA A 453 -11.32 1.00 33.71
CA ALA A 453 -10.35 -0.08 33.58
C ALA A 453 -10.66 -1.07 32.43
N GLY A 454 -11.93 -1.25 32.07
CA GLY A 454 -12.36 -2.07 30.93
C GLY A 454 -11.92 -1.47 29.59
N ASN A 455 -12.21 -0.18 29.36
CA ASN A 455 -11.79 0.54 28.15
C ASN A 455 -10.27 0.62 28.05
N GLN A 456 -9.60 0.88 29.18
CA GLN A 456 -8.15 0.89 29.27
C GLN A 456 -7.54 -0.47 28.83
N ALA A 457 -8.07 -1.57 29.38
CA ALA A 457 -7.62 -2.92 29.00
C ALA A 457 -7.89 -3.21 27.52
N SER A 458 -9.02 -2.77 26.97
CA SER A 458 -9.34 -2.93 25.54
C SER A 458 -8.36 -2.17 24.63
N LEU A 459 -8.04 -0.92 24.97
CA LEU A 459 -7.06 -0.12 24.22
C LEU A 459 -5.66 -0.73 24.32
N LEU A 460 -5.26 -1.21 25.49
CA LEU A 460 -3.97 -1.86 25.67
C LEU A 460 -3.87 -3.17 24.88
N ARG A 461 -4.94 -3.98 24.82
CA ARG A 461 -4.98 -5.19 23.95
C ARG A 461 -4.91 -4.84 22.47
N LEU A 462 -5.53 -3.75 22.04
CA LEU A 462 -5.38 -3.25 20.67
C LEU A 462 -3.89 -2.94 20.37
N LEU A 463 -3.21 -2.23 21.27
CA LEU A 463 -1.78 -1.94 21.10
C LEU A 463 -0.92 -3.21 21.12
N GLN A 464 -1.26 -4.22 21.96
CA GLN A 464 -0.60 -5.52 21.91
C GLN A 464 -0.82 -6.23 20.56
N ALA A 465 -2.04 -6.19 20.02
CA ALA A 465 -2.35 -6.75 18.71
C ALA A 465 -1.57 -6.04 17.59
N GLN A 466 -1.27 -4.75 17.75
CA GLN A 466 -0.36 -3.98 16.87
C GLN A 466 1.14 -4.28 17.15
N GLY A 467 1.45 -5.27 17.98
CA GLY A 467 2.83 -5.65 18.30
C GLY A 467 3.53 -4.76 19.32
N CYS A 468 2.83 -3.86 20.00
CA CYS A 468 3.42 -3.03 21.04
C CYS A 468 3.64 -3.82 22.35
N GLU A 469 4.80 -3.63 22.97
CA GLU A 469 5.10 -4.16 24.29
C GLU A 469 4.46 -3.29 25.38
N ILE A 470 3.69 -3.92 26.25
CA ILE A 470 3.04 -3.27 27.38
C ILE A 470 3.76 -3.67 28.66
N HIS A 471 4.02 -2.67 29.52
CA HIS A 471 4.62 -2.87 30.85
C HIS A 471 3.64 -2.43 31.92
N ARG A 472 3.79 -2.99 33.13
CA ARG A 472 3.02 -2.63 34.30
C ARG A 472 3.95 -2.19 35.42
N ALA A 473 3.70 -1.01 35.99
CA ALA A 473 4.47 -0.51 37.13
C ALA A 473 4.26 -1.39 38.37
N THR A 474 5.36 -1.84 38.98
CA THR A 474 5.35 -2.66 40.19
C THR A 474 5.41 -1.84 41.47
N ALA A 475 5.78 -0.54 41.35
CA ALA A 475 5.80 0.44 42.44
C ALA A 475 5.28 1.79 41.92
N PRO A 476 4.81 2.68 42.82
CA PRO A 476 4.50 4.06 42.43
C PRO A 476 5.75 4.76 41.92
N PHE A 477 5.56 5.64 40.91
CA PHE A 477 6.67 6.45 40.40
C PHE A 477 6.21 7.89 40.12
N THR A 478 7.14 8.81 40.21
CA THR A 478 6.89 10.24 40.03
C THR A 478 7.74 10.77 38.89
N ILE A 479 7.12 11.52 37.97
CA ILE A 479 7.73 11.99 36.74
C ILE A 479 7.23 13.39 36.38
N THR A 480 8.06 14.15 35.64
CA THR A 480 7.67 15.44 35.09
C THR A 480 6.88 15.23 33.81
N VAL A 481 5.69 15.82 33.73
CA VAL A 481 4.83 15.79 32.54
C VAL A 481 4.52 17.21 32.07
N LYS A 482 4.15 17.36 30.80
CA LYS A 482 3.61 18.63 30.30
C LYS A 482 2.25 18.87 30.92
N LYS A 483 2.03 20.07 31.45
CA LYS A 483 0.73 20.48 31.97
C LYS A 483 -0.28 20.55 30.82
N LYS A 484 -1.47 19.98 30.99
CA LYS A 484 -2.53 20.07 29.99
C LYS A 484 -2.89 21.57 29.86
N SER A 485 -2.66 22.13 28.66
CA SER A 485 -2.99 23.55 28.43
C SER A 485 -4.49 23.75 28.56
N THR A 486 -4.92 24.60 29.47
CA THR A 486 -6.30 25.09 29.54
C THR A 486 -6.52 26.24 28.55
N ARG A 487 -5.86 26.17 27.39
CA ARG A 487 -6.03 27.23 26.38
C ARG A 487 -7.51 27.25 25.97
N ARG A 488 -8.18 28.36 26.30
CA ARG A 488 -9.46 28.70 25.70
C ARG A 488 -9.34 28.52 24.20
N GLU A 489 -10.25 27.75 23.62
CA GLU A 489 -10.41 27.66 22.18
C GLU A 489 -10.33 29.07 21.59
N ALA A 490 -9.46 29.25 20.63
CA ALA A 490 -9.54 30.44 19.77
C ALA A 490 -10.96 30.42 19.16
N PRO A 491 -11.64 31.58 19.09
CA PRO A 491 -12.99 31.61 18.55
C PRO A 491 -12.98 30.88 17.20
N ALA A 492 -13.88 29.91 17.07
CA ALA A 492 -14.10 29.21 15.84
C ALA A 492 -14.15 30.25 14.72
N ARG A 493 -13.30 30.10 13.72
CA ARG A 493 -13.47 30.85 12.47
C ARG A 493 -14.90 30.57 12.05
N THR A 494 -15.75 31.60 12.06
CA THR A 494 -17.08 31.52 11.52
C THR A 494 -16.96 30.90 10.14
N ALA A 495 -17.46 29.69 10.00
CA ALA A 495 -17.58 29.04 8.70
C ALA A 495 -18.33 30.01 7.80
N ASN A 496 -17.71 30.42 6.71
CA ASN A 496 -18.40 31.13 5.65
C ASN A 496 -19.52 30.20 5.20
N PRO A 497 -20.78 30.65 5.12
CA PRO A 497 -21.86 29.77 4.69
C PRO A 497 -21.50 29.25 3.30
N GLN A 498 -21.43 27.92 3.17
CA GLN A 498 -21.26 27.23 1.91
C GLN A 498 -22.38 27.70 0.96
N THR A 499 -21.99 28.38 -0.10
CA THR A 499 -22.84 28.49 -1.28
C THR A 499 -22.80 27.13 -1.97
N GLU A 500 -23.93 26.43 -1.94
CA GLU A 500 -24.15 25.26 -2.77
C GLU A 500 -23.87 25.57 -4.23
N PRO A 501 -23.27 24.64 -5.00
CA PRO A 501 -23.10 24.85 -6.44
C PRO A 501 -24.47 24.70 -7.13
N SER A 502 -25.00 25.80 -7.61
CA SER A 502 -26.15 25.81 -8.53
C SER A 502 -25.67 25.38 -9.92
N PRO A 503 -26.42 24.53 -10.64
CA PRO A 503 -26.10 24.15 -11.99
C PRO A 503 -26.69 25.18 -12.96
N ALA A 504 -25.88 25.94 -13.67
CA ALA A 504 -26.24 26.45 -15.00
C ALA A 504 -25.16 27.26 -15.71
N ALA A 505 -24.93 26.83 -16.92
CA ALA A 505 -24.76 27.61 -18.14
C ALA A 505 -23.51 28.49 -18.37
N ALA A 506 -22.73 27.97 -19.26
CA ALA A 506 -22.06 28.53 -20.45
C ALA A 506 -21.98 30.05 -20.66
N THR A 507 -20.85 30.41 -21.28
CA THR A 507 -20.47 31.60 -22.07
C THR A 507 -19.88 32.78 -21.31
N ALA A 508 -18.56 32.96 -21.51
CA ALA A 508 -17.96 34.25 -21.80
C ALA A 508 -16.51 34.11 -22.29
N THR A 509 -16.22 34.84 -23.32
CA THR A 509 -15.02 35.07 -24.13
C THR A 509 -13.82 35.61 -23.32
N PRO A 510 -12.57 35.47 -23.82
CA PRO A 510 -11.37 35.88 -23.12
C PRO A 510 -11.07 37.37 -23.28
N SER A 511 -10.60 37.98 -22.21
CA SER A 511 -9.99 39.32 -22.24
C SER A 511 -8.61 39.27 -21.60
N ASP A 512 -7.60 39.62 -22.38
CA ASP A 512 -6.21 39.79 -21.98
C ASP A 512 -6.05 40.90 -20.94
N ALA A 513 -5.48 40.61 -19.79
CA ALA A 513 -4.77 41.61 -18.99
C ALA A 513 -3.83 40.91 -17.99
N VAL A 514 -2.54 41.06 -18.24
CA VAL A 514 -1.46 40.70 -17.32
C VAL A 514 -1.39 41.75 -16.19
N PRO A 515 -1.49 41.40 -14.89
CA PRO A 515 -1.17 42.33 -13.83
C PRO A 515 0.32 42.24 -13.47
N ARG A 516 0.96 43.42 -13.52
CA ARG A 516 2.32 43.64 -12.99
C ARG A 516 2.38 43.35 -11.48
N ALA A 517 3.44 42.65 -11.07
CA ALA A 517 3.81 42.45 -9.69
C ALA A 517 4.04 43.79 -8.97
N SER A 518 3.29 44.05 -7.92
CA SER A 518 3.57 45.08 -6.95
C SER A 518 4.36 44.45 -5.78
N SER A 519 5.56 45.01 -5.55
CA SER A 519 6.41 44.69 -4.41
C SER A 519 5.74 45.15 -3.13
N SER A 520 5.37 44.23 -2.24
CA SER A 520 4.96 44.51 -0.87
C SER A 520 6.16 44.41 0.06
N PRO A 521 6.29 45.29 1.06
CA PRO A 521 7.41 45.26 2.00
C PRO A 521 7.30 44.05 2.93
N SER A 522 8.43 43.40 3.15
CA SER A 522 8.58 42.33 4.14
C SER A 522 8.22 42.79 5.54
N PRO A 523 7.36 42.08 6.28
CA PRO A 523 7.23 42.31 7.70
C PRO A 523 8.46 41.73 8.41
N SER A 524 9.18 42.54 9.14
CA SER A 524 10.23 42.13 10.07
C SER A 524 9.58 41.24 11.14
N SER A 525 9.78 39.94 11.05
CA SER A 525 9.38 38.99 12.10
C SER A 525 10.43 39.05 13.21
N SER A 526 10.11 39.73 14.31
CA SER A 526 10.74 39.44 15.60
C SER A 526 10.53 37.96 15.92
N PRO A 527 11.53 37.21 16.42
CA PRO A 527 11.34 35.83 16.81
C PRO A 527 10.28 35.78 17.91
N ALA A 528 9.14 35.13 17.63
CA ALA A 528 8.15 34.87 18.66
C ALA A 528 8.84 34.05 19.76
N ALA A 529 8.90 34.59 20.97
CA ALA A 529 9.41 33.89 22.13
C ALA A 529 8.70 32.54 22.24
N ALA A 530 9.47 31.45 22.20
CA ALA A 530 8.96 30.10 22.36
C ALA A 530 8.13 30.08 23.66
N ALA A 531 6.84 29.80 23.54
CA ALA A 531 5.95 29.70 24.69
C ALA A 531 6.52 28.64 25.63
N ARG A 532 6.89 29.05 26.85
CA ARG A 532 7.36 28.13 27.89
C ARG A 532 6.26 27.11 28.15
N THR A 533 6.51 25.85 27.76
CA THR A 533 5.62 24.75 28.08
C THR A 533 5.64 24.57 29.60
N GLU A 534 4.54 24.85 30.28
CA GLU A 534 4.41 24.59 31.70
C GLU A 534 4.49 23.07 31.93
N THR A 535 5.26 22.68 32.95
CA THR A 535 5.39 21.29 33.40
C THR A 535 4.86 21.14 34.82
N GLU A 536 4.41 19.95 35.15
CA GLU A 536 4.01 19.57 36.49
C GLU A 536 4.63 18.22 36.87
N THR A 537 4.79 18.00 38.16
CA THR A 537 5.20 16.69 38.68
C THR A 537 3.96 15.87 38.97
N ARG A 538 3.89 14.66 38.37
CA ARG A 538 2.77 13.73 38.56
C ARG A 538 3.27 12.40 39.10
N THR A 539 2.56 11.88 40.12
CA THR A 539 2.77 10.55 40.67
C THR A 539 1.74 9.59 40.09
N PHE A 540 2.22 8.45 39.62
CA PHE A 540 1.40 7.35 39.10
C PHE A 540 1.45 6.19 40.09
N PRO A 541 0.30 5.56 40.42
CA PRO A 541 0.27 4.45 41.36
C PRO A 541 0.91 3.18 40.78
N ALA A 542 1.28 2.24 41.64
CA ALA A 542 1.56 0.88 41.22
C ALA A 542 0.37 0.28 40.46
N GLY A 543 0.62 -0.55 39.46
CA GLY A 543 -0.44 -1.06 38.57
C GLY A 543 -0.73 -0.18 37.36
N SER A 544 -0.16 1.03 37.24
CA SER A 544 -0.21 1.83 36.01
C SER A 544 0.47 1.08 34.86
N TYR A 545 -0.12 1.18 33.65
CA TYR A 545 0.51 0.57 32.47
C TYR A 545 1.34 1.59 31.69
N LEU A 546 2.37 1.11 31.04
CA LEU A 546 3.30 1.90 30.26
C LEU A 546 3.50 1.26 28.88
N VAL A 547 3.33 2.06 27.83
CA VAL A 547 3.82 1.77 26.50
C VAL A 547 5.16 2.49 26.37
N ARG A 548 6.25 1.76 26.57
CA ARG A 548 7.60 2.31 26.39
C ARG A 548 7.84 2.58 24.91
N MET A 549 8.49 3.69 24.59
CA MET A 549 8.73 4.04 23.22
C MET A 549 10.09 3.57 22.68
N ASP A 550 10.94 2.97 23.54
CA ASP A 550 12.19 2.31 23.15
C ASP A 550 11.98 0.86 22.65
N GLN A 551 11.01 0.72 21.73
CA GLN A 551 10.63 -0.55 21.14
C GLN A 551 10.44 -0.42 19.61
N PRO A 552 10.53 -1.54 18.83
CA PRO A 552 10.49 -1.48 17.38
C PRO A 552 9.23 -0.84 16.80
N TYR A 553 8.06 -1.13 17.37
CA TYR A 553 6.77 -0.65 16.87
C TYR A 553 6.22 0.53 17.66
N SER A 554 7.12 1.41 18.14
CA SER A 554 6.73 2.64 18.86
C SER A 554 5.94 3.62 17.99
N ARG A 555 6.14 3.64 16.67
CA ARG A 555 5.47 4.58 15.77
C ARG A 555 3.98 4.34 15.65
N ILE A 556 3.51 3.08 15.68
CA ILE A 556 2.07 2.83 15.73
C ILE A 556 1.46 3.28 17.05
N ALA A 557 2.17 3.15 18.16
CA ALA A 557 1.69 3.68 19.45
C ALA A 557 1.53 5.21 19.42
N ASP A 558 2.49 5.93 18.83
CA ASP A 558 2.34 7.38 18.61
C ASP A 558 1.14 7.70 17.72
N ALA A 559 1.03 7.02 16.58
CA ALA A 559 -0.03 7.29 15.62
C ALA A 559 -1.43 7.12 16.23
N LEU A 560 -1.60 6.17 17.16
CA LEU A 560 -2.89 5.89 17.79
C LEU A 560 -3.16 6.70 19.07
N LEU A 561 -2.12 7.09 19.81
CA LEU A 561 -2.26 7.67 21.15
C LEU A 561 -2.01 9.17 21.21
N ASP A 562 -1.22 9.74 20.29
CA ASP A 562 -1.00 11.19 20.23
C ASP A 562 -2.10 11.89 19.41
N TYR A 563 -2.15 13.22 19.49
CA TYR A 563 -3.11 13.99 18.71
C TYR A 563 -2.70 14.00 17.24
N GLN A 564 -3.69 13.99 16.37
CA GLN A 564 -3.47 14.18 14.95
C GLN A 564 -2.90 15.56 14.68
N TYR A 565 -1.97 15.61 13.74
CA TYR A 565 -1.30 16.85 13.39
C TYR A 565 -0.93 16.91 11.92
N TRP A 566 -1.25 18.00 11.27
CA TRP A 566 -0.54 18.46 10.08
C TRP A 566 -0.28 19.97 10.17
N SER A 567 0.67 20.45 9.39
CA SER A 567 1.02 21.86 9.44
C SER A 567 -0.12 22.75 8.92
N PRO A 568 -0.50 23.82 9.63
CA PRO A 568 -1.45 24.81 9.08
C PRO A 568 -0.95 25.52 7.80
N ARG A 569 0.33 25.35 7.46
CA ARG A 569 0.94 25.87 6.23
C ARG A 569 0.97 24.86 5.11
N ASP A 570 0.48 23.65 5.35
CA ASP A 570 0.33 22.65 4.31
C ASP A 570 -0.64 23.18 3.24
N PRO A 571 -0.32 23.04 1.95
CA PRO A 571 -1.19 23.51 0.87
C PRO A 571 -2.54 22.80 0.83
N GLN A 572 -2.63 21.56 1.31
CA GLN A 572 -3.88 20.84 1.41
C GLN A 572 -4.69 21.37 2.59
N GLN A 573 -5.88 21.91 2.28
CA GLN A 573 -6.75 22.54 3.30
C GLN A 573 -7.52 21.50 4.12
N ASN A 574 -7.90 20.39 3.49
CA ASN A 574 -8.59 19.28 4.11
C ASN A 574 -7.83 17.99 3.83
N VAL A 575 -7.74 17.11 4.82
CA VAL A 575 -7.24 15.76 4.61
C VAL A 575 -8.27 14.94 3.85
N TYR A 576 -7.82 13.93 3.12
CA TYR A 576 -8.71 13.03 2.38
C TYR A 576 -9.65 12.26 3.32
N ASP A 577 -9.10 11.78 4.45
CA ASP A 577 -9.87 11.15 5.51
C ASP A 577 -9.72 11.96 6.80
N ASP A 578 -10.76 12.67 7.20
CA ASP A 578 -10.82 13.54 8.37
C ASP A 578 -11.34 12.83 9.64
N THR A 579 -11.44 11.49 9.61
CA THR A 579 -11.84 10.68 10.76
C THR A 579 -10.88 10.88 11.93
N GLY A 580 -11.41 11.23 13.08
CA GLY A 580 -10.63 11.33 14.32
C GLY A 580 -10.25 9.94 14.85
N TRP A 581 -9.01 9.74 15.24
CA TRP A 581 -8.54 8.43 15.73
C TRP A 581 -7.67 8.49 16.98
N THR A 582 -7.62 9.58 17.73
CA THR A 582 -6.91 9.63 19.03
C THR A 582 -7.58 8.67 20.01
N PHE A 583 -7.09 7.44 20.08
CA PHE A 583 -7.79 6.32 20.73
C PHE A 583 -7.97 6.50 22.25
N GLY A 584 -7.07 7.25 22.91
CA GLY A 584 -7.29 7.62 24.31
C GLY A 584 -8.58 8.43 24.50
N GLU A 585 -8.80 9.42 23.65
CA GLU A 585 -10.00 10.27 23.69
C GLU A 585 -11.25 9.47 23.25
N LEU A 586 -11.16 8.72 22.14
CA LEU A 586 -12.28 7.88 21.66
C LEU A 586 -12.73 6.85 22.70
N GLY A 587 -11.78 6.20 23.36
CA GLY A 587 -12.04 5.22 24.41
C GLY A 587 -12.39 5.84 25.76
N ASN A 588 -12.35 7.17 25.86
CA ASN A 588 -12.48 7.89 27.13
C ASN A 588 -11.53 7.33 28.21
N VAL A 589 -10.27 7.06 27.83
CA VAL A 589 -9.19 6.51 28.69
C VAL A 589 -8.16 7.59 28.95
N GLN A 590 -7.68 7.66 30.18
CA GLN A 590 -6.57 8.55 30.49
C GLN A 590 -5.27 8.01 29.88
N VAL A 591 -4.71 8.77 28.95
CA VAL A 591 -3.40 8.51 28.36
C VAL A 591 -2.51 9.71 28.58
N VAL A 592 -1.36 9.51 29.20
CA VAL A 592 -0.42 10.59 29.53
C VAL A 592 0.85 10.44 28.70
N ARG A 593 1.09 11.39 27.80
CA ARG A 593 2.30 11.46 26.99
C ARG A 593 3.46 11.98 27.85
N VAL A 594 4.48 11.18 28.05
CA VAL A 594 5.64 11.48 28.90
C VAL A 594 6.88 11.64 28.04
N THR A 595 7.51 12.82 28.09
CA THR A 595 8.75 13.12 27.37
C THR A 595 10.00 12.94 28.23
N ASP A 596 9.86 12.89 29.56
CA ASP A 596 10.97 12.66 30.49
C ASP A 596 11.45 11.21 30.41
N VAL A 597 12.67 11.02 29.91
CA VAL A 597 13.28 9.67 29.74
C VAL A 597 13.45 8.91 31.05
N LYS A 598 13.38 9.58 32.20
CA LYS A 598 13.43 8.92 33.51
C LYS A 598 12.30 7.92 33.71
N VAL A 599 11.18 8.07 33.00
CA VAL A 599 10.06 7.11 33.05
C VAL A 599 10.49 5.70 32.65
N LEU A 600 11.50 5.56 31.80
CA LEU A 600 12.03 4.27 31.37
C LEU A 600 12.77 3.50 32.50
N SER A 601 13.13 4.18 33.58
CA SER A 601 13.80 3.61 34.76
C SER A 601 12.81 3.29 35.89
N ALA A 602 11.51 3.53 35.72
CA ALA A 602 10.52 3.14 36.71
C ALA A 602 10.49 1.61 36.90
N SER A 603 10.24 1.16 38.12
CA SER A 603 10.10 -0.26 38.42
C SER A 603 8.86 -0.81 37.70
N MET A 604 9.05 -1.74 36.77
CA MET A 604 7.97 -2.29 35.94
C MET A 604 8.32 -3.69 35.44
N GLU A 605 7.30 -4.43 35.10
CA GLU A 605 7.39 -5.74 34.45
C GLU A 605 6.70 -5.73 33.08
N ARG A 606 7.23 -6.48 32.11
CA ARG A 606 6.57 -6.68 30.83
C ARG A 606 5.39 -7.66 30.99
N ILE A 607 4.26 -7.33 30.39
CA ILE A 607 3.08 -8.19 30.35
C ILE A 607 3.24 -9.20 29.21
N ASN A 608 3.30 -10.49 29.56
CA ASN A 608 3.49 -11.60 28.62
C ASN A 608 2.18 -12.28 28.20
N GLY A 609 1.07 -11.65 28.31
CA GLY A 609 -0.25 -12.15 27.91
C GLY A 609 -1.20 -10.98 27.76
N ASP A 610 -2.46 -11.26 27.45
CA ASP A 610 -3.44 -10.21 27.29
C ASP A 610 -3.62 -9.39 28.56
N VAL A 611 -3.64 -8.08 28.39
CA VAL A 611 -3.98 -7.17 29.49
C VAL A 611 -5.41 -7.43 29.94
N ARG A 612 -5.58 -7.73 31.25
CA ARG A 612 -6.88 -8.03 31.87
C ARG A 612 -7.37 -6.83 32.67
N SER A 613 -8.68 -6.59 32.63
CA SER A 613 -9.30 -5.64 33.53
C SER A 613 -9.23 -6.15 34.98
N PRO A 614 -8.91 -5.29 35.96
CA PRO A 614 -9.09 -5.64 37.37
C PRO A 614 -10.59 -5.90 37.62
N GLY A 615 -10.93 -7.13 37.98
CA GLY A 615 -12.33 -7.50 38.26
C GLY A 615 -12.89 -8.67 37.46
N GLY A 616 -12.12 -9.21 36.51
CA GLY A 616 -12.30 -10.59 36.00
C GLY A 616 -13.65 -10.94 35.38
N VAL A 617 -14.34 -10.00 34.71
CA VAL A 617 -15.45 -10.38 33.85
C VAL A 617 -14.87 -10.66 32.48
N ASN A 618 -14.74 -11.95 32.12
CA ASN A 618 -14.49 -12.37 30.75
C ASN A 618 -15.74 -12.04 29.94
N GLY A 619 -15.78 -10.83 29.39
CA GLY A 619 -16.73 -10.49 28.35
C GLY A 619 -16.32 -11.20 27.07
N THR A 620 -16.78 -12.44 26.89
CA THR A 620 -16.93 -13.02 25.56
C THR A 620 -18.17 -12.36 24.96
N GLY A 621 -17.95 -11.37 24.14
CA GLY A 621 -18.93 -10.77 23.25
C GLY A 621 -18.35 -10.78 21.86
#